data_ec7f4bcef72579842f7a8324ead82895
#
_entry.id   ec7f4bcef72579842f7a8324ead82895
#
_cell.length_a   1.000
_cell.length_b   1.000
_cell.length_c   1.000
_cell.angle_alpha   90.00
_cell.angle_beta   90.00
_cell.angle_gamma   90.00
#
_symmetry.space_group_name_H-M   'P 1'
#
loop_
_entity.id
_entity.type
_entity.pdbx_description
1 polymer ?
#
loop_
_entity_poly.entity_id
_entity_poly.type
_entity_poly.pdbx_seq_one_letter_code
_entity_poly.pdbx_strand_id
1 'polypeptide(L)'
;MELQGVIVLVITIEELDPSSKPCYVIERGAQGGSYKRIDDKDVPLSSTEVLALASYGRATPSDRDAVAGAGADDLDETLVDRTIDRAFSLKPRAMRGAPDKQTKLERLNILDSQGNVTKAGLLVVGTYPQQFYPKLFIDVAAHAGTQKGMAGSLRFMDRTICEGTLGEMISDAVAAVAKNLRRTSTVQGVSRVDSLEIPEEVLRETIANAVIHREYGDRFCGQSIAVDVFDDRVEVTNPGGLYGERLARTCLTAAPDAVTRRL
;
A
#
# COMPACT_ATOMS: atom_id res chain seq x y z
N MET A 1 -31.63 15.20 -27.06
CA MET A 1 -30.45 15.67 -27.81
C MET A 1 -30.56 15.10 -29.21
N GLU A 2 -30.42 15.91 -30.25
CA GLU A 2 -30.45 15.47 -31.66
C GLU A 2 -29.00 15.40 -32.16
N LEU A 3 -28.59 14.26 -32.72
CA LEU A 3 -27.26 14.06 -33.27
C LEU A 3 -27.43 13.52 -34.71
N GLN A 4 -26.97 14.26 -35.72
CA GLN A 4 -27.08 13.88 -37.12
C GLN A 4 -28.51 13.49 -37.58
N GLY A 5 -29.53 14.20 -37.07
CA GLY A 5 -30.94 13.91 -37.40
C GLY A 5 -31.58 12.77 -36.64
N VAL A 6 -30.87 12.15 -35.69
CA VAL A 6 -31.39 11.09 -34.83
C VAL A 6 -31.61 11.62 -33.42
N ILE A 7 -32.77 11.33 -32.85
CA ILE A 7 -33.09 11.69 -31.45
C ILE A 7 -32.34 10.70 -30.53
N VAL A 8 -31.42 11.22 -29.73
CA VAL A 8 -30.63 10.45 -28.76
C VAL A 8 -31.10 10.77 -27.34
N LEU A 9 -31.51 9.77 -26.60
CA LEU A 9 -31.79 9.87 -25.16
C LEU A 9 -30.47 9.69 -24.39
N VAL A 10 -30.08 10.72 -23.64
CA VAL A 10 -28.91 10.67 -22.75
C VAL A 10 -29.44 10.61 -21.33
N ILE A 11 -29.08 9.55 -20.62
CA ILE A 11 -29.37 9.37 -19.19
C ILE A 11 -28.04 9.43 -18.43
N THR A 12 -27.90 10.41 -17.56
CA THR A 12 -26.75 10.51 -16.65
C THR A 12 -27.17 9.91 -15.32
N ILE A 13 -26.41 8.91 -14.87
CA ILE A 13 -26.62 8.26 -13.57
C ILE A 13 -25.39 8.58 -12.72
N GLU A 14 -25.62 9.13 -11.54
CA GLU A 14 -24.55 9.36 -10.56
C GLU A 14 -24.08 8.04 -9.96
N GLU A 15 -22.80 7.92 -9.74
CA GLU A 15 -22.21 6.76 -9.10
C GLU A 15 -22.62 6.74 -7.61
N LEU A 16 -23.03 5.56 -7.13
CA LEU A 16 -23.36 5.38 -5.72
C LEU A 16 -22.14 5.55 -4.84
N ASP A 17 -22.36 6.09 -3.65
CA ASP A 17 -21.36 6.07 -2.59
C ASP A 17 -20.86 4.64 -2.34
N PRO A 18 -19.53 4.44 -2.13
CA PRO A 18 -18.97 3.11 -1.85
C PRO A 18 -19.68 2.36 -0.73
N SER A 19 -20.19 3.05 0.29
CA SER A 19 -20.93 2.46 1.40
C SER A 19 -22.29 1.87 1.00
N SER A 20 -22.84 2.31 -0.16
CA SER A 20 -24.12 1.88 -0.70
C SER A 20 -24.00 0.81 -1.79
N LYS A 21 -22.77 0.38 -2.10
CA LYS A 21 -22.53 -0.69 -3.10
C LYS A 21 -22.58 -2.08 -2.46
N PRO A 22 -22.97 -3.10 -3.23
CA PRO A 22 -23.42 -3.05 -4.62
C PRO A 22 -24.87 -2.58 -4.74
N CYS A 23 -25.18 -1.90 -5.85
CA CYS A 23 -26.57 -1.69 -6.27
C CYS A 23 -27.16 -3.00 -6.79
N TYR A 24 -28.36 -3.36 -6.36
CA TYR A 24 -28.96 -4.62 -6.78
C TYR A 24 -30.49 -4.55 -6.87
N VAL A 25 -31.05 -5.45 -7.66
CA VAL A 25 -32.50 -5.63 -7.75
C VAL A 25 -33.00 -6.28 -6.46
N ILE A 26 -33.83 -5.56 -5.70
CA ILE A 26 -34.25 -5.94 -4.34
C ILE A 26 -34.87 -7.36 -4.32
N GLU A 27 -35.70 -7.69 -5.28
CA GLU A 27 -36.38 -8.98 -5.37
C GLU A 27 -35.44 -10.17 -5.55
N ARG A 28 -34.23 -9.93 -6.09
CA ARG A 28 -33.21 -10.94 -6.35
C ARG A 28 -32.11 -10.98 -5.30
N GLY A 29 -32.09 -9.98 -4.42
CA GLY A 29 -31.02 -9.82 -3.41
C GLY A 29 -29.65 -9.50 -4.02
N ALA A 30 -28.67 -9.13 -3.19
CA ALA A 30 -27.36 -8.70 -3.65
C ALA A 30 -26.63 -9.76 -4.49
N GLN A 31 -26.71 -11.03 -4.13
CA GLN A 31 -26.00 -12.13 -4.82
C GLN A 31 -26.53 -12.44 -6.22
N GLY A 32 -27.82 -12.26 -6.45
CA GLY A 32 -28.45 -12.59 -7.73
C GLY A 32 -28.95 -11.38 -8.52
N GLY A 33 -28.96 -10.20 -7.90
CA GLY A 33 -29.52 -8.97 -8.44
C GLY A 33 -28.49 -7.89 -8.77
N SER A 34 -27.19 -8.14 -8.55
CA SER A 34 -26.13 -7.20 -8.87
C SER A 34 -25.53 -7.47 -10.25
N TYR A 35 -25.38 -6.41 -11.04
CA TYR A 35 -24.89 -6.50 -12.42
C TYR A 35 -23.80 -5.45 -12.66
N LYS A 36 -22.89 -5.76 -13.60
CA LYS A 36 -21.96 -4.81 -14.18
C LYS A 36 -22.21 -4.69 -15.68
N ARG A 37 -22.01 -3.49 -16.20
CA ARG A 37 -22.10 -3.25 -17.64
C ARG A 37 -20.75 -3.54 -18.26
N ILE A 38 -20.71 -4.44 -19.23
CA ILE A 38 -19.55 -4.72 -20.07
C ILE A 38 -20.01 -4.51 -21.51
N ASP A 39 -19.49 -3.47 -22.15
CA ASP A 39 -19.90 -3.01 -23.49
C ASP A 39 -21.42 -2.82 -23.58
N ASP A 40 -22.11 -3.69 -24.31
CA ASP A 40 -23.55 -3.65 -24.56
C ASP A 40 -24.36 -4.62 -23.67
N LYS A 41 -23.69 -5.36 -22.76
CA LYS A 41 -24.32 -6.43 -21.97
C LYS A 41 -24.28 -6.14 -20.47
N ASP A 42 -25.38 -6.52 -19.80
CA ASP A 42 -25.43 -6.57 -18.34
C ASP A 42 -25.02 -7.96 -17.88
N VAL A 43 -23.88 -8.06 -17.23
CA VAL A 43 -23.31 -9.31 -16.74
C VAL A 43 -23.52 -9.40 -15.22
N PRO A 44 -24.08 -10.49 -14.70
CA PRO A 44 -24.19 -10.67 -13.26
C PRO A 44 -22.82 -10.61 -12.57
N LEU A 45 -22.75 -9.94 -11.42
CA LEU A 45 -21.58 -9.99 -10.57
C LEU A 45 -21.42 -11.39 -9.97
N SER A 46 -20.18 -11.87 -9.91
CA SER A 46 -19.85 -13.07 -9.13
C SER A 46 -20.02 -12.80 -7.64
N SER A 47 -20.20 -13.86 -6.84
CA SER A 47 -20.29 -13.75 -5.38
C SER A 47 -19.08 -13.04 -4.76
N THR A 48 -17.91 -13.25 -5.34
CA THR A 48 -16.67 -12.59 -4.90
C THR A 48 -16.71 -11.08 -5.19
N GLU A 49 -17.20 -10.67 -6.37
CA GLU A 49 -17.33 -9.24 -6.71
C GLU A 49 -18.39 -8.55 -5.83
N VAL A 50 -19.52 -9.22 -5.57
CA VAL A 50 -20.56 -8.71 -4.66
C VAL A 50 -19.99 -8.51 -3.26
N LEU A 51 -19.26 -9.50 -2.73
CA LEU A 51 -18.63 -9.42 -1.42
C LEU A 51 -17.59 -8.30 -1.39
N ALA A 52 -16.79 -8.18 -2.43
CA ALA A 52 -15.80 -7.12 -2.55
C ALA A 52 -16.44 -5.73 -2.51
N LEU A 53 -17.51 -5.50 -3.29
CA LEU A 53 -18.24 -4.23 -3.29
C LEU A 53 -18.91 -3.94 -1.92
N ALA A 54 -19.51 -4.94 -1.30
CA ALA A 54 -20.14 -4.79 0.02
C ALA A 54 -19.11 -4.49 1.14
N SER A 55 -17.87 -4.92 0.97
CA SER A 55 -16.79 -4.64 1.93
C SER A 55 -16.23 -3.23 1.80
N TYR A 56 -16.36 -2.56 0.65
CA TYR A 56 -15.92 -1.18 0.48
C TYR A 56 -16.65 -0.17 1.39
N GLY A 57 -17.89 -0.45 1.74
CA GLY A 57 -18.69 0.43 2.60
C GLY A 57 -18.61 0.14 4.09
N ARG A 58 -17.98 -0.96 4.48
CA ARG A 58 -17.71 -1.24 5.89
C ARG A 58 -16.48 -0.46 6.31
N ALA A 59 -16.54 0.10 7.54
CA ALA A 59 -15.37 0.73 8.15
C ALA A 59 -14.18 -0.21 7.97
N THR A 60 -13.21 0.23 7.20
CA THR A 60 -11.99 -0.53 6.94
C THR A 60 -11.35 -0.78 8.31
N PRO A 61 -10.94 -2.02 8.62
CA PRO A 61 -10.13 -2.27 9.78
C PRO A 61 -9.00 -1.27 9.77
N SER A 62 -8.89 -0.51 10.84
CA SER A 62 -7.94 0.56 10.88
C SER A 62 -6.60 0.01 11.33
N ASP A 63 -5.55 0.76 11.11
CA ASP A 63 -4.24 0.56 11.69
C ASP A 63 -4.26 0.52 13.24
N ARG A 64 -5.37 0.98 13.85
CA ARG A 64 -5.64 0.95 15.29
C ARG A 64 -6.28 -0.32 15.81
N ASP A 65 -6.69 -1.22 14.92
CA ASP A 65 -7.31 -2.47 15.35
C ASP A 65 -6.29 -3.35 16.05
N ALA A 66 -6.73 -4.00 17.14
CA ALA A 66 -5.91 -4.96 17.88
C ALA A 66 -5.56 -6.16 17.02
N VAL A 67 -4.32 -6.60 17.08
CA VAL A 67 -3.82 -7.80 16.38
C VAL A 67 -4.11 -9.02 17.22
N ALA A 68 -4.94 -9.92 16.72
CA ALA A 68 -5.28 -11.14 17.44
C ALA A 68 -4.03 -12.01 17.68
N GLY A 69 -3.78 -12.35 18.94
CA GLY A 69 -2.66 -13.19 19.35
C GLY A 69 -1.33 -12.44 19.52
N ALA A 70 -1.26 -11.13 19.22
CA ALA A 70 -0.08 -10.33 19.51
C ALA A 70 -0.11 -9.80 20.95
N GLY A 71 1.05 -9.77 21.58
CA GLY A 71 1.26 -9.29 22.95
C GLY A 71 2.48 -8.38 23.08
N ALA A 72 2.75 -7.94 24.31
CA ALA A 72 3.89 -7.07 24.61
C ALA A 72 5.24 -7.74 24.24
N ASP A 73 5.33 -9.06 24.31
CA ASP A 73 6.53 -9.84 23.98
C ASP A 73 6.84 -9.82 22.46
N ASP A 74 5.87 -9.45 21.63
CA ASP A 74 6.06 -9.29 20.18
C ASP A 74 6.58 -7.91 19.81
N LEU A 75 6.78 -7.00 20.77
CA LEU A 75 7.34 -5.68 20.57
C LEU A 75 8.85 -5.64 20.89
N ASP A 76 9.62 -4.98 20.04
CA ASP A 76 11.02 -4.68 20.31
C ASP A 76 11.13 -3.49 21.27
N GLU A 77 11.60 -3.76 22.50
CA GLU A 77 11.68 -2.75 23.56
C GLU A 77 12.59 -1.59 23.19
N THR A 78 13.67 -1.84 22.45
CA THR A 78 14.60 -0.81 21.98
C THR A 78 13.91 0.12 20.98
N LEU A 79 13.15 -0.44 20.04
CA LEU A 79 12.38 0.36 19.07
C LEU A 79 11.25 1.12 19.75
N VAL A 80 10.60 0.53 20.73
CA VAL A 80 9.59 1.19 21.56
C VAL A 80 10.16 2.43 22.23
N ASP A 81 11.27 2.30 22.96
CA ASP A 81 11.88 3.39 23.69
C ASP A 81 12.38 4.51 22.73
N ARG A 82 13.03 4.14 21.63
CA ARG A 82 13.42 5.09 20.58
C ARG A 82 12.24 5.84 19.96
N THR A 83 11.10 5.14 19.79
CA THR A 83 9.88 5.75 19.24
C THR A 83 9.27 6.74 20.22
N ILE A 84 9.25 6.42 21.52
CA ILE A 84 8.82 7.32 22.58
C ILE A 84 9.71 8.56 22.61
N ASP A 85 11.04 8.41 22.62
CA ASP A 85 12.00 9.52 22.64
C ASP A 85 11.86 10.43 21.42
N ARG A 86 11.66 9.83 20.25
CA ARG A 86 11.39 10.59 19.03
C ARG A 86 10.07 11.35 19.09
N ALA A 87 9.04 10.73 19.67
CA ALA A 87 7.76 11.39 19.88
C ALA A 87 7.85 12.58 20.85
N PHE A 88 8.65 12.49 21.91
CA PHE A 88 8.92 13.64 22.79
C PHE A 88 9.54 14.80 22.03
N SER A 89 10.47 14.53 21.11
CA SER A 89 11.14 15.56 20.31
C SER A 89 10.22 16.17 19.26
N LEU A 90 9.48 15.34 18.50
CA LEU A 90 8.69 15.78 17.35
C LEU A 90 7.25 16.21 17.70
N LYS A 91 6.65 15.59 18.72
CA LYS A 91 5.27 15.79 19.13
C LYS A 91 5.14 15.99 20.65
N PRO A 92 5.80 16.97 21.25
CA PRO A 92 5.85 17.13 22.72
C PRO A 92 4.45 17.30 23.34
N ARG A 93 3.49 17.82 22.56
CA ARG A 93 2.09 17.97 23.05
C ARG A 93 1.40 16.61 23.23
N ALA A 94 1.69 15.63 22.39
CA ALA A 94 1.13 14.28 22.50
C ALA A 94 1.63 13.56 23.77
N MET A 95 2.85 13.87 24.17
CA MET A 95 3.50 13.25 25.34
C MET A 95 3.25 14.00 26.67
N ARG A 96 2.66 15.22 26.61
CA ARG A 96 2.44 16.06 27.80
C ARG A 96 1.51 15.36 28.80
N GLY A 97 1.98 15.22 30.05
CA GLY A 97 1.20 14.66 31.14
C GLY A 97 0.88 13.15 30.99
N ALA A 98 1.64 12.42 30.18
CA ALA A 98 1.59 10.95 30.17
C ALA A 98 2.36 10.40 31.36
N PRO A 99 1.70 9.78 32.36
CA PRO A 99 2.33 9.43 33.62
C PRO A 99 3.26 8.22 33.48
N ASP A 100 2.96 7.29 32.60
CA ASP A 100 3.62 6.00 32.48
C ASP A 100 3.87 5.58 31.01
N LYS A 101 4.58 4.47 30.82
CA LYS A 101 4.92 3.93 29.50
C LYS A 101 3.66 3.50 28.74
N GLN A 102 2.70 2.88 29.43
CA GLN A 102 1.46 2.40 28.81
C GLN A 102 0.67 3.55 28.19
N THR A 103 0.41 4.63 28.95
CA THR A 103 -0.28 5.83 28.44
C THR A 103 0.43 6.44 27.22
N LYS A 104 1.79 6.41 27.18
CA LYS A 104 2.54 6.88 26.03
C LYS A 104 2.32 5.99 24.80
N LEU A 105 2.31 4.68 24.98
CA LEU A 105 2.07 3.70 23.90
C LEU A 105 0.64 3.82 23.36
N GLU A 106 -0.35 4.00 24.22
CA GLU A 106 -1.74 4.25 23.81
C GLU A 106 -1.87 5.53 22.98
N ARG A 107 -1.21 6.63 23.41
CA ARG A 107 -1.22 7.90 22.66
C ARG A 107 -0.50 7.83 21.31
N LEU A 108 0.45 6.91 21.17
CA LEU A 108 1.13 6.62 19.92
C LEU A 108 0.37 5.60 19.06
N ASN A 109 -0.76 5.08 19.51
CA ASN A 109 -1.50 3.97 18.92
C ASN A 109 -0.65 2.70 18.74
N ILE A 110 0.33 2.47 19.61
CA ILE A 110 1.06 1.21 19.68
C ILE A 110 0.23 0.18 20.42
N LEU A 111 -0.48 0.64 21.48
CA LEU A 111 -1.49 -0.13 22.17
C LEU A 111 -2.88 0.52 22.01
N ASP A 112 -3.91 -0.30 22.08
CA ASP A 112 -5.28 0.19 22.23
C ASP A 112 -5.60 0.55 23.70
N SER A 113 -6.82 1.04 23.97
CA SER A 113 -7.26 1.40 25.33
C SER A 113 -7.42 0.21 26.29
N GLN A 114 -7.32 -1.01 25.80
CA GLN A 114 -7.36 -2.25 26.56
C GLN A 114 -5.95 -2.84 26.79
N GLY A 115 -4.92 -2.19 26.23
CA GLY A 115 -3.53 -2.65 26.32
C GLY A 115 -3.15 -3.69 25.26
N ASN A 116 -4.00 -3.94 24.25
CA ASN A 116 -3.65 -4.86 23.17
C ASN A 116 -2.78 -4.15 22.13
N VAL A 117 -1.87 -4.92 21.53
CA VAL A 117 -1.00 -4.42 20.45
C VAL A 117 -1.84 -4.13 19.21
N THR A 118 -1.72 -2.91 18.69
CA THR A 118 -2.40 -2.51 17.45
C THR A 118 -1.61 -2.94 16.21
N LYS A 119 -2.27 -2.95 15.05
CA LYS A 119 -1.60 -3.18 13.77
C LYS A 119 -0.48 -2.16 13.53
N ALA A 120 -0.74 -0.87 13.75
CA ALA A 120 0.28 0.18 13.63
C ALA A 120 1.46 -0.05 14.59
N GLY A 121 1.17 -0.38 15.85
CA GLY A 121 2.20 -0.69 16.84
C GLY A 121 3.09 -1.84 16.41
N LEU A 122 2.47 -2.96 16.01
CA LEU A 122 3.20 -4.14 15.55
C LEU A 122 4.09 -3.82 14.32
N LEU A 123 3.57 -3.06 13.35
CA LEU A 123 4.29 -2.74 12.12
C LEU A 123 5.45 -1.74 12.34
N VAL A 124 5.37 -0.90 13.37
CA VAL A 124 6.40 0.13 13.63
C VAL A 124 7.46 -0.36 14.61
N VAL A 125 7.05 -1.09 15.64
CA VAL A 125 7.94 -1.49 16.75
C VAL A 125 7.86 -2.99 17.08
N GLY A 126 7.23 -3.80 16.23
CA GLY A 126 7.19 -5.26 16.42
C GLY A 126 8.52 -5.93 16.12
N THR A 127 8.82 -7.02 16.80
CA THR A 127 10.02 -7.84 16.58
C THR A 127 9.99 -8.52 15.20
N TYR A 128 8.85 -9.10 14.83
CA TYR A 128 8.66 -9.75 13.52
C TYR A 128 7.18 -9.68 13.07
N PRO A 129 6.75 -8.57 12.49
CA PRO A 129 5.36 -8.35 12.07
C PRO A 129 4.84 -9.41 11.10
N GLN A 130 5.71 -10.00 10.29
CA GLN A 130 5.35 -11.02 9.30
C GLN A 130 4.89 -12.34 9.90
N GLN A 131 5.12 -12.58 11.19
CA GLN A 131 4.49 -13.68 11.94
C GLN A 131 2.96 -13.60 11.87
N PHE A 132 2.40 -12.38 11.96
CA PHE A 132 0.97 -12.12 11.95
C PHE A 132 0.45 -11.76 10.54
N TYR A 133 1.30 -11.15 9.74
CA TYR A 133 1.00 -10.67 8.38
C TYR A 133 2.03 -11.18 7.36
N PRO A 134 2.03 -12.48 6.99
CA PRO A 134 3.09 -13.12 6.21
C PRO A 134 3.33 -12.51 4.81
N LYS A 135 2.39 -11.72 4.27
CA LYS A 135 2.52 -11.06 2.97
C LYS A 135 2.75 -9.56 3.06
N LEU A 136 2.93 -9.05 4.27
CA LEU A 136 3.18 -7.64 4.50
C LEU A 136 4.69 -7.38 4.46
N PHE A 137 5.27 -7.38 3.26
CA PHE A 137 6.67 -7.12 2.98
C PHE A 137 6.79 -6.32 1.66
N ILE A 138 8.00 -5.89 1.34
CA ILE A 138 8.33 -5.29 0.05
C ILE A 138 9.13 -6.32 -0.77
N ASP A 139 8.65 -6.65 -1.96
CA ASP A 139 9.30 -7.55 -2.91
C ASP A 139 10.04 -6.73 -3.96
N VAL A 140 11.36 -6.68 -3.89
CA VAL A 140 12.20 -5.98 -4.86
C VAL A 140 12.73 -6.98 -5.87
N ALA A 141 12.43 -6.77 -7.16
CA ALA A 141 12.86 -7.65 -8.25
C ALA A 141 13.56 -6.84 -9.35
N ALA A 142 14.78 -7.22 -9.71
CA ALA A 142 15.49 -6.67 -10.85
C ALA A 142 15.29 -7.56 -12.07
N HIS A 143 14.93 -6.96 -13.20
CA HIS A 143 14.66 -7.63 -14.48
C HIS A 143 15.74 -7.32 -15.51
N ALA A 144 16.00 -8.27 -16.40
CA ALA A 144 16.83 -8.02 -17.57
C ALA A 144 16.02 -7.27 -18.64
N GLY A 145 16.52 -6.10 -19.07
CA GLY A 145 15.87 -5.29 -20.09
C GLY A 145 14.70 -4.46 -19.57
N THR A 146 13.74 -4.19 -20.43
CA THR A 146 12.63 -3.24 -20.17
C THR A 146 11.29 -3.91 -19.91
N GLN A 147 11.25 -5.24 -19.86
CA GLN A 147 10.01 -6.02 -19.65
C GLN A 147 10.25 -7.18 -18.68
N LYS A 148 9.19 -7.58 -17.99
CA LYS A 148 9.22 -8.80 -17.16
C LYS A 148 9.46 -10.00 -18.04
N GLY A 149 10.39 -10.90 -17.63
CA GLY A 149 10.78 -12.08 -18.41
C GLY A 149 9.59 -12.98 -18.77
N MET A 150 9.55 -13.43 -20.03
CA MET A 150 8.58 -14.40 -20.51
C MET A 150 8.93 -15.82 -20.05
N ALA A 151 7.97 -16.75 -20.19
CA ALA A 151 8.21 -18.17 -19.90
C ALA A 151 9.41 -18.70 -20.72
N GLY A 152 10.40 -19.27 -20.03
CA GLY A 152 11.62 -19.80 -20.65
C GLY A 152 12.81 -18.84 -20.67
N SER A 153 12.65 -17.58 -20.26
CA SER A 153 13.76 -16.63 -20.06
C SER A 153 14.11 -16.47 -18.57
N LEU A 154 15.26 -15.83 -18.29
CA LEU A 154 15.63 -15.46 -16.93
C LEU A 154 14.56 -14.55 -16.33
N ARG A 155 13.93 -15.01 -15.25
CA ARG A 155 12.79 -14.30 -14.64
C ARG A 155 13.23 -13.07 -13.87
N PHE A 156 14.32 -13.20 -13.11
CA PHE A 156 14.91 -12.13 -12.31
C PHE A 156 16.43 -12.20 -12.42
N MET A 157 17.08 -11.04 -12.46
CA MET A 157 18.53 -10.92 -12.27
C MET A 157 18.88 -10.94 -10.78
N ASP A 158 18.03 -10.29 -9.97
CA ASP A 158 18.14 -10.23 -8.52
C ASP A 158 16.72 -10.14 -7.93
N ARG A 159 16.54 -10.68 -6.72
CA ARG A 159 15.29 -10.55 -5.98
C ARG A 159 15.57 -10.52 -4.50
N THR A 160 15.02 -9.54 -3.80
CA THR A 160 15.15 -9.37 -2.37
C THR A 160 13.77 -9.18 -1.75
N ILE A 161 13.43 -9.98 -0.74
CA ILE A 161 12.24 -9.80 0.09
C ILE A 161 12.66 -9.01 1.32
N CYS A 162 12.07 -7.82 1.51
CA CYS A 162 12.37 -6.93 2.63
C CYS A 162 11.26 -7.08 3.68
N GLU A 163 11.60 -7.72 4.79
CA GLU A 163 10.72 -8.01 5.93
C GLU A 163 11.11 -7.15 7.15
N GLY A 164 10.46 -7.36 8.29
CA GLY A 164 10.69 -6.61 9.51
C GLY A 164 9.67 -5.48 9.71
N THR A 165 10.07 -4.49 10.47
CA THR A 165 9.27 -3.26 10.69
C THR A 165 9.17 -2.41 9.41
N LEU A 166 8.23 -1.46 9.38
CA LEU A 166 8.09 -0.53 8.24
C LEU A 166 9.41 0.20 7.95
N GLY A 167 10.16 0.58 8.97
CA GLY A 167 11.44 1.29 8.82
C GLY A 167 12.54 0.41 8.22
N GLU A 168 12.61 -0.85 8.64
CA GLU A 168 13.55 -1.84 8.11
C GLU A 168 13.20 -2.18 6.66
N MET A 169 11.93 -2.50 6.38
CA MET A 169 11.47 -2.78 5.02
C MET A 169 11.82 -1.66 4.03
N ILE A 170 11.61 -0.39 4.42
CA ILE A 170 11.94 0.75 3.56
C ILE A 170 13.45 0.84 3.34
N SER A 171 14.25 0.67 4.40
CA SER A 171 15.71 0.78 4.32
C SER A 171 16.31 -0.32 3.46
N ASP A 172 15.85 -1.56 3.64
CA ASP A 172 16.31 -2.72 2.89
C ASP A 172 15.87 -2.64 1.42
N ALA A 173 14.64 -2.18 1.15
CA ALA A 173 14.15 -1.99 -0.21
C ALA A 173 14.95 -0.91 -0.96
N VAL A 174 15.27 0.22 -0.30
CA VAL A 174 16.13 1.26 -0.89
C VAL A 174 17.51 0.69 -1.22
N ALA A 175 18.12 -0.06 -0.29
CA ALA A 175 19.41 -0.68 -0.52
C ALA A 175 19.38 -1.72 -1.65
N ALA A 176 18.32 -2.55 -1.72
CA ALA A 176 18.13 -3.55 -2.76
C ALA A 176 17.94 -2.90 -4.16
N VAL A 177 17.17 -1.82 -4.25
CA VAL A 177 17.02 -1.05 -5.50
C VAL A 177 18.34 -0.40 -5.88
N ALA A 178 19.01 0.32 -4.96
CA ALA A 178 20.28 1.02 -5.21
C ALA A 178 21.40 0.08 -5.67
N LYS A 179 21.40 -1.17 -5.20
CA LYS A 179 22.34 -2.23 -5.64
C LYS A 179 22.19 -2.53 -7.14
N ASN A 180 20.98 -2.44 -7.68
CA ASN A 180 20.63 -2.82 -9.05
C ASN A 180 20.57 -1.62 -10.01
N LEU A 181 20.72 -0.38 -9.53
CA LEU A 181 20.77 0.83 -10.35
C LEU A 181 22.18 1.08 -10.90
N ARG A 182 22.24 1.75 -12.04
CA ARG A 182 23.50 2.21 -12.64
C ARG A 182 24.11 3.33 -11.80
N ARG A 183 25.43 3.32 -11.74
CA ARG A 183 26.22 4.40 -11.12
C ARG A 183 26.90 5.21 -12.21
N THR A 184 26.71 6.51 -12.16
CA THR A 184 27.38 7.45 -13.04
C THR A 184 28.50 8.13 -12.26
N SER A 185 29.70 8.14 -12.83
CA SER A 185 30.85 8.81 -12.23
C SER A 185 31.11 10.11 -12.96
N THR A 186 31.03 11.22 -12.25
CA THR A 186 31.40 12.55 -12.75
C THR A 186 32.67 13.03 -12.08
N VAL A 187 33.57 13.60 -12.88
CA VAL A 187 34.80 14.22 -12.35
C VAL A 187 34.51 15.69 -12.09
N GLN A 188 34.56 16.10 -10.82
CA GLN A 188 34.44 17.51 -10.42
C GLN A 188 35.81 17.96 -9.88
N GLY A 189 36.55 18.67 -10.71
CA GLY A 189 37.94 19.07 -10.39
C GLY A 189 38.87 17.86 -10.25
N VAL A 190 39.43 17.64 -9.06
CA VAL A 190 40.34 16.52 -8.75
C VAL A 190 39.59 15.34 -8.07
N SER A 191 38.32 15.48 -7.82
CA SER A 191 37.51 14.46 -7.13
C SER A 191 36.54 13.76 -8.09
N ARG A 192 36.47 12.43 -7.95
CA ARG A 192 35.46 11.61 -8.60
C ARG A 192 34.24 11.50 -7.69
N VAL A 193 33.07 11.88 -8.19
CA VAL A 193 31.79 11.76 -7.50
C VAL A 193 30.99 10.70 -8.23
N ASP A 194 30.71 9.60 -7.53
CA ASP A 194 29.83 8.54 -8.00
C ASP A 194 28.41 8.85 -7.53
N SER A 195 27.46 8.94 -8.43
CA SER A 195 26.04 9.14 -8.15
C SER A 195 25.21 8.01 -8.74
N LEU A 196 24.14 7.62 -8.05
CA LEU A 196 23.13 6.75 -8.62
C LEU A 196 22.34 7.52 -9.70
N GLU A 197 21.87 6.83 -10.71
CA GLU A 197 20.99 7.42 -11.75
C GLU A 197 19.67 7.95 -11.15
N ILE A 198 19.18 7.32 -10.07
CA ILE A 198 18.08 7.80 -9.24
C ILE A 198 18.66 8.05 -7.83
N PRO A 199 18.59 9.28 -7.28
CA PRO A 199 19.06 9.56 -5.93
C PRO A 199 18.36 8.71 -4.86
N GLU A 200 19.11 8.31 -3.82
CA GLU A 200 18.54 7.49 -2.73
C GLU A 200 17.39 8.18 -2.00
N GLU A 201 17.40 9.51 -1.91
CA GLU A 201 16.31 10.28 -1.31
C GLU A 201 15.01 10.12 -2.09
N VAL A 202 15.07 10.09 -3.42
CA VAL A 202 13.90 9.88 -4.30
C VAL A 202 13.37 8.46 -4.14
N LEU A 203 14.26 7.46 -4.09
CA LEU A 203 13.90 6.08 -3.84
C LEU A 203 13.20 5.93 -2.48
N ARG A 204 13.82 6.49 -1.45
CA ARG A 204 13.29 6.44 -0.08
C ARG A 204 11.92 7.09 0.02
N GLU A 205 11.76 8.27 -0.56
CA GLU A 205 10.47 8.99 -0.57
C GLU A 205 9.40 8.18 -1.30
N THR A 206 9.73 7.61 -2.46
CA THR A 206 8.77 6.84 -3.26
C THR A 206 8.35 5.55 -2.57
N ILE A 207 9.32 4.80 -1.99
CA ILE A 207 9.06 3.55 -1.27
C ILE A 207 8.31 3.85 0.04
N ALA A 208 8.70 4.89 0.78
CA ALA A 208 8.00 5.31 1.99
C ALA A 208 6.56 5.73 1.69
N ASN A 209 6.33 6.45 0.60
CA ASN A 209 4.97 6.80 0.15
C ASN A 209 4.13 5.55 -0.20
N ALA A 210 4.72 4.54 -0.82
CA ALA A 210 4.02 3.28 -1.07
C ALA A 210 3.62 2.59 0.24
N VAL A 211 4.52 2.55 1.22
CA VAL A 211 4.24 1.98 2.54
C VAL A 211 3.17 2.77 3.29
N ILE A 212 3.27 4.11 3.33
CA ILE A 212 2.33 4.98 4.07
C ILE A 212 0.91 4.93 3.45
N HIS A 213 0.83 4.86 2.14
CA HIS A 213 -0.44 4.88 1.40
C HIS A 213 -0.94 3.49 0.98
N ARG A 214 -0.32 2.43 1.49
CA ARG A 214 -0.80 1.07 1.29
C ARG A 214 -2.15 0.88 1.97
N GLU A 215 -3.03 0.12 1.32
CA GLU A 215 -4.25 -0.35 1.97
C GLU A 215 -3.93 -1.51 2.93
N TYR A 216 -4.15 -1.28 4.22
CA TYR A 216 -3.86 -2.25 5.30
C TYR A 216 -5.08 -3.08 5.71
N GLY A 217 -6.21 -2.94 5.02
CA GLY A 217 -7.41 -3.74 5.26
C GLY A 217 -7.23 -5.22 4.93
N ASP A 218 -8.08 -6.07 5.50
CA ASP A 218 -7.99 -7.53 5.39
C ASP A 218 -8.02 -8.04 3.96
N ARG A 219 -8.69 -7.33 3.06
CA ARG A 219 -8.73 -7.62 1.63
C ARG A 219 -7.34 -7.64 0.97
N PHE A 220 -6.43 -6.83 1.48
CA PHE A 220 -5.08 -6.65 0.93
C PHE A 220 -3.96 -7.28 1.77
N CYS A 221 -4.32 -7.96 2.88
CA CYS A 221 -3.34 -8.66 3.72
C CYS A 221 -2.57 -9.76 2.98
N GLY A 222 -3.15 -10.31 1.89
CA GLY A 222 -2.51 -11.32 1.05
C GLY A 222 -1.59 -10.79 -0.05
N GLN A 223 -1.36 -9.47 -0.13
CA GLN A 223 -0.58 -8.84 -1.18
C GLN A 223 0.62 -8.10 -0.60
N SER A 224 1.76 -8.12 -1.31
CA SER A 224 2.97 -7.36 -0.97
C SER A 224 3.06 -6.09 -1.82
N ILE A 225 3.86 -5.12 -1.36
CA ILE A 225 4.33 -4.03 -2.22
C ILE A 225 5.37 -4.64 -3.17
N ALA A 226 5.27 -4.36 -4.47
CA ALA A 226 6.26 -4.80 -5.45
C ALA A 226 7.06 -3.61 -5.96
N VAL A 227 8.39 -3.77 -6.02
CA VAL A 227 9.31 -2.81 -6.61
C VAL A 227 10.08 -3.52 -7.72
N ASP A 228 9.75 -3.20 -8.96
CA ASP A 228 10.37 -3.80 -10.14
C ASP A 228 11.40 -2.83 -10.73
N VAL A 229 12.64 -3.26 -10.82
CA VAL A 229 13.77 -2.50 -11.38
C VAL A 229 14.02 -2.99 -12.80
N PHE A 230 13.95 -2.11 -13.79
CA PHE A 230 14.23 -2.35 -15.18
C PHE A 230 15.44 -1.53 -15.65
N ASP A 231 15.92 -1.78 -16.86
CA ASP A 231 17.06 -1.03 -17.43
C ASP A 231 16.75 0.45 -17.66
N ASP A 232 15.47 0.82 -17.78
CA ASP A 232 15.01 2.17 -18.14
C ASP A 232 14.12 2.84 -17.07
N ARG A 233 13.70 2.13 -16.01
CA ARG A 233 12.78 2.64 -14.99
C ARG A 233 12.74 1.77 -13.74
N VAL A 234 12.17 2.35 -12.69
CA VAL A 234 11.71 1.63 -11.49
C VAL A 234 10.18 1.75 -11.41
N GLU A 235 9.49 0.64 -11.23
CA GLU A 235 8.04 0.59 -11.02
C GLU A 235 7.75 0.19 -9.58
N VAL A 236 6.91 0.97 -8.88
CA VAL A 236 6.43 0.65 -7.54
C VAL A 236 4.93 0.39 -7.63
N THR A 237 4.53 -0.84 -7.33
CA THR A 237 3.14 -1.28 -7.32
C THR A 237 2.67 -1.47 -5.89
N ASN A 238 1.62 -0.74 -5.52
CA ASN A 238 1.10 -0.71 -4.16
C ASN A 238 -0.29 -1.36 -4.11
N PRO A 239 -0.54 -2.30 -3.18
CA PRO A 239 -1.89 -2.84 -2.97
C PRO A 239 -2.87 -1.77 -2.51
N GLY A 240 -4.08 -1.78 -3.07
CA GLY A 240 -5.12 -0.82 -2.79
C GLY A 240 -5.45 0.07 -3.97
N GLY A 241 -6.51 0.85 -3.84
CA GLY A 241 -6.99 1.82 -4.81
C GLY A 241 -6.68 3.26 -4.42
N LEU A 242 -7.06 4.18 -5.30
CA LEU A 242 -7.02 5.60 -5.00
C LEU A 242 -8.23 5.97 -4.13
N TYR A 243 -7.97 6.70 -3.06
CA TYR A 243 -9.03 7.23 -2.20
C TYR A 243 -9.67 8.48 -2.86
N GLY A 244 -11.01 8.44 -3.04
CA GLY A 244 -11.83 9.57 -3.44
C GLY A 244 -12.02 9.75 -4.96
N GLU A 245 -13.20 10.27 -5.34
CA GLU A 245 -13.66 10.43 -6.73
C GLU A 245 -12.78 11.32 -7.61
N ARG A 246 -11.98 12.21 -7.03
CA ARG A 246 -11.18 13.17 -7.79
C ARG A 246 -9.95 12.59 -8.48
N LEU A 247 -9.46 11.46 -8.01
CA LEU A 247 -8.20 10.86 -8.50
C LEU A 247 -8.43 9.82 -9.61
N ALA A 248 -9.59 9.18 -9.66
CA ALA A 248 -9.93 8.22 -10.71
C ALA A 248 -9.96 8.83 -12.13
N ARG A 249 -10.25 10.13 -12.25
CA ARG A 249 -10.24 10.84 -13.54
C ARG A 249 -8.85 11.22 -14.06
N THR A 250 -7.83 11.20 -13.22
CA THR A 250 -6.47 11.65 -13.58
C THR A 250 -5.49 10.48 -13.81
N CYS A 251 -5.80 9.26 -13.33
CA CYS A 251 -4.97 8.07 -13.50
C CYS A 251 -5.57 7.12 -14.53
N LEU A 252 -5.38 7.42 -15.81
CA LEU A 252 -5.94 6.67 -16.95
C LEU A 252 -5.29 5.30 -17.20
N THR A 253 -4.39 4.79 -16.35
CA THR A 253 -3.64 3.54 -16.63
C THR A 253 -3.50 2.58 -15.43
N ALA A 254 -4.17 2.82 -14.32
CA ALA A 254 -4.07 1.93 -13.16
C ALA A 254 -5.07 0.76 -13.26
N ALA A 255 -4.60 -0.46 -13.04
CA ALA A 255 -5.49 -1.57 -12.74
C ALA A 255 -6.35 -1.22 -11.51
N PRO A 256 -7.64 -1.66 -11.43
CA PRO A 256 -8.58 -1.21 -10.40
C PRO A 256 -8.15 -1.53 -8.96
N ASP A 257 -7.18 -2.42 -8.78
CA ASP A 257 -6.74 -2.89 -7.47
C ASP A 257 -5.28 -2.57 -7.11
N ALA A 258 -4.59 -1.74 -7.90
CA ALA A 258 -3.21 -1.36 -7.62
C ALA A 258 -2.86 0.02 -8.18
N VAL A 259 -2.04 0.77 -7.47
CA VAL A 259 -1.42 2.02 -7.94
C VAL A 259 0.02 1.74 -8.28
N THR A 260 0.38 1.92 -9.56
CA THR A 260 1.76 1.79 -10.04
C THR A 260 2.32 3.17 -10.31
N ARG A 261 3.49 3.47 -9.74
CA ARG A 261 4.27 4.67 -10.04
C ARG A 261 5.52 4.28 -10.82
N ARG A 262 5.83 5.07 -11.85
CA ARG A 262 7.08 4.96 -12.62
C ARG A 262 7.98 6.13 -12.23
N LEU A 263 9.24 5.84 -12.02
CA LEU A 263 10.32 6.80 -11.77
C LEU A 263 11.27 6.85 -12.95
#